data_26386aca2cc874af84f6734e149e5596
#
_entry.id   26386aca2cc874af84f6734e149e5596
#
_cell.length_a   1.000
_cell.length_b   1.000
_cell.length_c   1.000
_cell.angle_alpha   90.00
_cell.angle_beta   90.00
_cell.angle_gamma   90.00
#
_symmetry.space_group_name_H-M   'P 1'
#
loop_
_entity.id
_entity.type
_entity.pdbx_description
1 polymer ?
#
loop_
_entity_poly.entity_id
_entity_poly.type
_entity_poly.pdbx_seq_one_letter_code
_entity_poly.pdbx_strand_id
1 'polypeptide(L)'
;MIGVTGTNGKTTTSHIIAHILREAGYHVGVIGTIHALIDDKELEIHNTTPDVVELQALLALMYAEGMDYVVMEVSSHALALNRVAGIEYDTAVFTNLTQDHLDFHKSFENYVAAKAKLFSGLTAEPPVKKNKTAVINIDDPHADEILKATSCKVLTYGVEKDADLKGSNLQVGLKSSSFDVVGPFVSVSLHMHITGLFNVYNTLAAIGAAHAEGVDTDVIDKAVQTFYSVPGRFELVEAGQDFAIVVDYSHTPDSLEKALTTARAMKPNRIITVFGCGGDRDRTKRPIMGGIAAQYADIPIVTSDNPRSEDPEFIVSEVEGGVRAALKEGQRHEVIVDRRQAIYKAIEIAEPGDIVLIAGKGHETYQILKDGTIHFDDREVARDAVRELKER
;
A
#
# COMPACT_ATOMS: atom_id res chain seq x y z
N MET A 1 -15.81 13.51 -5.13
CA MET A 1 -14.40 13.53 -4.65
C MET A 1 -14.27 12.75 -3.35
N ILE A 2 -13.44 11.72 -3.34
CA ILE A 2 -13.16 10.90 -2.14
C ILE A 2 -11.68 11.08 -1.80
N GLY A 3 -11.40 11.56 -0.58
CA GLY A 3 -10.02 11.77 -0.11
C GLY A 3 -9.62 10.70 0.90
N VAL A 4 -8.50 10.02 0.68
CA VAL A 4 -7.98 8.99 1.59
C VAL A 4 -6.68 9.46 2.23
N THR A 5 -6.64 9.53 3.55
CA THR A 5 -5.44 9.91 4.31
C THR A 5 -5.13 8.90 5.41
N GLY A 6 -3.91 8.91 5.87
CA GLY A 6 -3.35 8.06 6.91
C GLY A 6 -1.85 7.84 6.68
N THR A 7 -1.19 7.11 7.56
CA THR A 7 0.22 6.76 7.35
C THR A 7 0.32 5.66 6.30
N ASN A 8 -0.38 4.55 6.52
CA ASN A 8 -0.38 3.37 5.65
C ASN A 8 -1.78 3.09 5.08
N GLY A 9 -1.86 2.28 4.02
CA GLY A 9 -3.12 1.79 3.46
C GLY A 9 -3.81 2.74 2.47
N LYS A 10 -3.35 3.98 2.28
CA LYS A 10 -3.95 4.96 1.35
C LYS A 10 -4.13 4.39 -0.05
N THR A 11 -3.05 3.91 -0.65
CA THR A 11 -3.05 3.39 -2.04
C THR A 11 -4.02 2.22 -2.18
N THR A 12 -3.91 1.21 -1.31
CA THR A 12 -4.79 0.03 -1.37
C THR A 12 -6.25 0.42 -1.18
N THR A 13 -6.55 1.25 -0.16
CA THR A 13 -7.92 1.73 0.08
C THR A 13 -8.48 2.50 -1.11
N SER A 14 -7.69 3.42 -1.71
CA SER A 14 -8.11 4.19 -2.88
C SER A 14 -8.43 3.29 -4.09
N HIS A 15 -7.60 2.26 -4.32
CA HIS A 15 -7.83 1.31 -5.42
C HIS A 15 -9.05 0.41 -5.17
N ILE A 16 -9.28 -0.05 -3.93
CA ILE A 16 -10.48 -0.83 -3.59
C ILE A 16 -11.74 0.04 -3.78
N ILE A 17 -11.74 1.29 -3.30
CA ILE A 17 -12.85 2.22 -3.50
C ILE A 17 -13.13 2.42 -4.99
N ALA A 18 -12.09 2.70 -5.79
CA ALA A 18 -12.22 2.89 -7.22
C ALA A 18 -12.76 1.64 -7.92
N HIS A 19 -12.31 0.45 -7.52
CA HIS A 19 -12.82 -0.81 -8.06
C HIS A 19 -14.32 -1.01 -7.73
N ILE A 20 -14.73 -0.76 -6.49
CA ILE A 20 -16.15 -0.86 -6.10
C ILE A 20 -17.01 0.11 -6.92
N LEU A 21 -16.56 1.35 -7.09
CA LEU A 21 -17.29 2.35 -7.87
C LEU A 21 -17.39 1.98 -9.36
N ARG A 22 -16.32 1.39 -9.95
CA ARG A 22 -16.35 0.89 -11.33
C ARG A 22 -17.32 -0.29 -11.49
N GLU A 23 -17.32 -1.24 -10.54
CA GLU A 23 -18.29 -2.34 -10.52
C GLU A 23 -19.75 -1.83 -10.35
N ALA A 24 -19.94 -0.68 -9.73
CA ALA A 24 -21.23 0.03 -9.67
C ALA A 24 -21.59 0.76 -10.99
N GLY A 25 -20.71 0.73 -12.00
CA GLY A 25 -20.95 1.32 -13.32
C GLY A 25 -20.51 2.78 -13.48
N TYR A 26 -19.71 3.33 -12.56
CA TYR A 26 -19.20 4.69 -12.64
C TYR A 26 -17.83 4.77 -13.34
N HIS A 27 -17.59 5.90 -14.02
CA HIS A 27 -16.28 6.29 -14.50
C HIS A 27 -15.46 6.91 -13.37
N VAL A 28 -14.26 6.35 -13.09
CA VAL A 28 -13.50 6.68 -11.88
C VAL A 28 -12.07 7.06 -12.18
N GLY A 29 -11.72 8.30 -11.82
CA GLY A 29 -10.33 8.75 -11.75
C GLY A 29 -9.68 8.36 -10.41
N VAL A 30 -8.40 8.03 -10.44
CA VAL A 30 -7.57 7.79 -9.23
C VAL A 30 -6.36 8.71 -9.27
N ILE A 31 -6.00 9.32 -8.13
CA ILE A 31 -4.76 10.11 -7.98
C ILE A 31 -4.01 9.55 -6.76
N GLY A 32 -2.83 8.99 -6.96
CA GLY A 32 -2.11 8.35 -5.86
C GLY A 32 -0.64 8.09 -6.14
N THR A 33 0.00 7.39 -5.23
CA THR A 33 1.45 7.16 -5.21
C THR A 33 1.98 6.46 -6.46
N ILE A 34 1.20 5.56 -7.06
CA ILE A 34 1.64 4.76 -8.20
C ILE A 34 1.54 5.58 -9.49
N HIS A 35 0.39 6.16 -9.74
CA HIS A 35 0.07 6.97 -10.94
C HIS A 35 -1.25 7.73 -10.71
N ALA A 36 -1.63 8.56 -11.66
CA ALA A 36 -3.02 8.96 -11.83
C ALA A 36 -3.67 8.08 -12.89
N LEU A 37 -4.94 7.72 -12.68
CA LEU A 37 -5.75 6.95 -13.62
C LEU A 37 -6.94 7.77 -14.08
N ILE A 38 -7.22 7.74 -15.37
CA ILE A 38 -8.49 8.16 -15.97
C ILE A 38 -9.09 6.88 -16.55
N ASP A 39 -10.03 6.27 -15.84
CA ASP A 39 -10.44 4.87 -16.03
C ASP A 39 -9.18 3.95 -16.06
N ASP A 40 -8.86 3.35 -17.22
CA ASP A 40 -7.71 2.46 -17.40
C ASP A 40 -6.46 3.17 -17.97
N LYS A 41 -6.55 4.48 -18.25
CA LYS A 41 -5.42 5.24 -18.81
C LYS A 41 -4.53 5.75 -17.69
N GLU A 42 -3.29 5.29 -17.68
CA GLU A 42 -2.27 5.75 -16.74
C GLU A 42 -1.66 7.10 -17.17
N LEU A 43 -1.48 7.97 -16.18
CA LEU A 43 -0.76 9.24 -16.31
C LEU A 43 0.33 9.30 -15.24
N GLU A 44 1.55 9.61 -15.65
CA GLU A 44 2.66 9.77 -14.74
C GLU A 44 2.49 11.03 -13.88
N ILE A 45 2.68 10.89 -12.58
CA ILE A 45 2.70 11.99 -11.62
C ILE A 45 3.91 11.85 -10.70
N HIS A 46 4.45 12.98 -10.22
CA HIS A 46 5.69 12.96 -9.44
C HIS A 46 5.51 12.84 -7.93
N ASN A 47 4.33 13.16 -7.43
CA ASN A 47 3.99 13.14 -6.02
C ASN A 47 2.70 12.38 -5.76
N THR A 48 2.61 11.68 -4.64
CA THR A 48 1.36 11.02 -4.18
C THR A 48 0.14 11.94 -4.27
N THR A 49 0.33 13.21 -3.93
CA THR A 49 -0.64 14.30 -4.11
C THR A 49 0.08 15.39 -4.87
N PRO A 50 -0.24 15.66 -6.13
CA PRO A 50 0.42 16.67 -6.96
C PRO A 50 0.39 18.07 -6.37
N ASP A 51 1.21 18.98 -6.91
CA ASP A 51 1.16 20.39 -6.56
C ASP A 51 -0.15 21.03 -7.07
N VAL A 52 -0.53 22.18 -6.50
CA VAL A 52 -1.83 22.82 -6.77
C VAL A 52 -2.14 22.96 -8.25
N VAL A 53 -1.19 23.42 -9.05
CA VAL A 53 -1.40 23.65 -10.51
C VAL A 53 -1.60 22.35 -11.26
N GLU A 54 -0.72 21.38 -11.01
CA GLU A 54 -0.80 20.04 -11.61
C GLU A 54 -2.08 19.33 -11.20
N LEU A 55 -2.44 19.39 -9.91
CA LEU A 55 -3.66 18.79 -9.38
C LEU A 55 -4.93 19.39 -10.00
N GLN A 56 -5.02 20.72 -10.11
CA GLN A 56 -6.17 21.37 -10.74
C GLN A 56 -6.27 21.05 -12.24
N ALA A 57 -5.14 21.00 -12.95
CA ALA A 57 -5.11 20.60 -14.37
C ALA A 57 -5.57 19.14 -14.54
N LEU A 58 -5.13 18.25 -13.66
CA LEU A 58 -5.52 16.83 -13.68
C LEU A 58 -7.00 16.64 -13.39
N LEU A 59 -7.55 17.36 -12.39
CA LEU A 59 -8.98 17.33 -12.09
C LEU A 59 -9.83 17.91 -13.22
N ALA A 60 -9.36 18.97 -13.88
CA ALA A 60 -10.04 19.54 -15.06
C ALA A 60 -10.04 18.54 -16.22
N LEU A 61 -8.92 17.81 -16.45
CA LEU A 61 -8.87 16.75 -17.44
C LEU A 61 -9.82 15.60 -17.11
N MET A 62 -9.85 15.12 -15.87
CA MET A 62 -10.76 14.08 -15.40
C MET A 62 -12.23 14.48 -15.59
N TYR A 63 -12.55 15.74 -15.30
CA TYR A 63 -13.88 16.29 -15.55
C TYR A 63 -14.23 16.30 -17.05
N ALA A 64 -13.30 16.73 -17.90
CA ALA A 64 -13.48 16.77 -19.35
C ALA A 64 -13.63 15.37 -19.98
N GLU A 65 -12.96 14.37 -19.42
CA GLU A 65 -13.09 12.95 -19.81
C GLU A 65 -14.33 12.27 -19.22
N GLY A 66 -15.17 12.99 -18.45
CA GLY A 66 -16.46 12.50 -17.96
C GLY A 66 -16.37 11.59 -16.73
N MET A 67 -15.36 11.74 -15.90
CA MET A 67 -15.27 10.97 -14.64
C MET A 67 -16.39 11.38 -13.68
N ASP A 68 -17.15 10.39 -13.19
CA ASP A 68 -18.18 10.57 -12.17
C ASP A 68 -17.57 10.77 -10.79
N TYR A 69 -16.48 10.04 -10.50
CA TYR A 69 -15.76 10.07 -9.24
C TYR A 69 -14.27 10.30 -9.45
N VAL A 70 -13.64 10.94 -8.46
CA VAL A 70 -12.19 10.94 -8.30
C VAL A 70 -11.87 10.50 -6.89
N VAL A 71 -11.09 9.43 -6.77
CA VAL A 71 -10.54 8.92 -5.51
C VAL A 71 -9.08 9.32 -5.41
N MET A 72 -8.69 10.05 -4.37
CA MET A 72 -7.31 10.52 -4.27
C MET A 72 -6.67 10.24 -2.92
N GLU A 73 -5.38 9.90 -2.97
CA GLU A 73 -4.53 9.87 -1.80
C GLU A 73 -4.18 11.29 -1.37
N VAL A 74 -4.45 11.64 -0.11
CA VAL A 74 -4.16 12.95 0.44
C VAL A 74 -3.05 12.83 1.47
N SER A 75 -1.83 13.21 1.07
CA SER A 75 -0.64 13.14 1.93
C SER A 75 -0.65 14.25 2.99
N SER A 76 0.04 13.99 4.12
CA SER A 76 0.19 15.02 5.18
C SER A 76 0.95 16.25 4.69
N HIS A 77 1.91 16.07 3.78
CA HIS A 77 2.61 17.19 3.13
C HIS A 77 1.64 18.05 2.31
N ALA A 78 0.77 17.42 1.52
CA ALA A 78 -0.21 18.14 0.72
C ALA A 78 -1.17 18.96 1.59
N LEU A 79 -1.61 18.40 2.72
CA LEU A 79 -2.47 19.07 3.68
C LEU A 79 -1.74 20.22 4.41
N ALA A 80 -0.47 20.01 4.80
CA ALA A 80 0.35 21.02 5.44
C ALA A 80 0.67 22.19 4.50
N LEU A 81 0.97 21.89 3.22
CA LEU A 81 1.33 22.86 2.18
C LEU A 81 0.11 23.41 1.42
N ASN A 82 -1.12 23.06 1.83
CA ASN A 82 -2.38 23.49 1.22
C ASN A 82 -2.49 23.13 -0.29
N ARG A 83 -1.85 22.05 -0.77
CA ARG A 83 -1.93 21.60 -2.17
C ARG A 83 -3.34 21.23 -2.61
N VAL A 84 -4.19 20.85 -1.65
CA VAL A 84 -5.60 20.46 -1.89
C VAL A 84 -6.58 21.61 -1.57
N ALA A 85 -6.09 22.83 -1.40
CA ALA A 85 -6.95 24.00 -1.15
C ALA A 85 -7.92 24.20 -2.32
N GLY A 86 -9.19 24.47 -1.99
CA GLY A 86 -10.27 24.65 -2.97
C GLY A 86 -10.88 23.34 -3.49
N ILE A 87 -10.40 22.18 -3.08
CA ILE A 87 -11.05 20.89 -3.38
C ILE A 87 -12.08 20.59 -2.30
N GLU A 88 -13.31 20.40 -2.70
CA GLU A 88 -14.40 20.01 -1.80
C GLU A 88 -14.65 18.49 -1.90
N TYR A 89 -14.37 17.77 -0.83
CA TYR A 89 -14.58 16.33 -0.75
C TYR A 89 -16.01 15.99 -0.34
N ASP A 90 -16.57 14.92 -0.88
CA ASP A 90 -17.83 14.30 -0.46
C ASP A 90 -17.55 13.35 0.71
N THR A 91 -16.54 12.51 0.57
CA THR A 91 -16.12 11.55 1.58
C THR A 91 -14.62 11.68 1.87
N ALA A 92 -14.27 11.68 3.18
CA ALA A 92 -12.90 11.61 3.65
C ALA A 92 -12.69 10.32 4.46
N VAL A 93 -11.61 9.60 4.17
CA VAL A 93 -11.29 8.31 4.78
C VAL A 93 -10.00 8.43 5.60
N PHE A 94 -10.06 8.01 6.87
CA PHE A 94 -8.93 7.89 7.77
C PHE A 94 -8.54 6.43 7.96
N THR A 95 -7.33 6.05 7.57
CA THR A 95 -6.85 4.67 7.70
C THR A 95 -6.13 4.41 9.02
N ASN A 96 -5.06 5.12 9.32
CA ASN A 96 -4.27 4.97 10.55
C ASN A 96 -3.24 6.09 10.71
N LEU A 97 -2.68 6.20 11.93
CA LEU A 97 -1.56 7.08 12.26
C LEU A 97 -0.45 6.31 12.98
N THR A 98 0.72 6.26 12.39
CA THR A 98 1.96 5.82 13.01
C THR A 98 3.05 6.86 12.77
N GLN A 99 4.13 6.84 13.53
CA GLN A 99 5.21 7.80 13.39
C GLN A 99 5.82 7.78 11.99
N ASP A 100 5.74 8.93 11.29
CA ASP A 100 6.29 9.11 9.95
C ASP A 100 6.53 10.60 9.67
N HIS A 101 7.40 10.95 8.71
CA HIS A 101 7.61 12.30 8.21
C HIS A 101 7.93 13.37 9.28
N LEU A 102 8.60 12.99 10.40
CA LEU A 102 8.97 13.95 11.46
C LEU A 102 10.08 14.90 11.03
N ASP A 103 10.86 14.56 10.02
CA ASP A 103 11.80 15.46 9.35
C ASP A 103 11.10 16.72 8.82
N PHE A 104 9.90 16.57 8.27
CA PHE A 104 9.07 17.67 7.75
C PHE A 104 8.19 18.28 8.85
N HIS A 105 7.38 17.48 9.55
CA HIS A 105 6.37 17.96 10.50
C HIS A 105 6.94 18.40 11.85
N LYS A 106 8.18 18.03 12.18
CA LYS A 106 8.92 18.37 13.42
C LYS A 106 8.39 17.69 14.68
N SER A 107 7.10 17.35 14.77
CA SER A 107 6.51 16.60 15.86
C SER A 107 5.36 15.70 15.36
N PHE A 108 5.02 14.71 16.16
CA PHE A 108 3.90 13.81 15.84
C PHE A 108 2.55 14.54 15.91
N GLU A 109 2.40 15.46 16.86
CA GLU A 109 1.20 16.30 17.01
C GLU A 109 0.94 17.15 15.77
N ASN A 110 2.00 17.75 15.17
CA ASN A 110 1.89 18.49 13.92
C ASN A 110 1.50 17.58 12.75
N TYR A 111 2.01 16.35 12.73
CA TYR A 111 1.66 15.35 11.72
C TYR A 111 0.18 14.93 11.81
N VAL A 112 -0.32 14.67 13.04
CA VAL A 112 -1.75 14.41 13.30
C VAL A 112 -2.60 15.61 12.87
N ALA A 113 -2.23 16.81 13.31
CA ALA A 113 -2.95 18.05 12.99
C ALA A 113 -3.00 18.32 11.47
N ALA A 114 -1.93 17.99 10.74
CA ALA A 114 -1.92 18.13 9.29
C ALA A 114 -2.97 17.21 8.64
N LYS A 115 -3.06 15.93 9.05
CA LYS A 115 -4.05 15.00 8.50
C LYS A 115 -5.49 15.34 8.92
N ALA A 116 -5.69 15.84 10.13
CA ALA A 116 -6.99 16.29 10.62
C ALA A 116 -7.61 17.42 9.77
N LYS A 117 -6.77 18.19 9.02
CA LYS A 117 -7.26 19.23 8.09
C LYS A 117 -8.18 18.67 7.00
N LEU A 118 -8.00 17.44 6.55
CA LEU A 118 -8.91 16.83 5.56
C LEU A 118 -10.33 16.72 6.12
N PHE A 119 -10.47 16.39 7.38
CA PHE A 119 -11.76 16.18 8.06
C PHE A 119 -12.41 17.51 8.48
N SER A 120 -11.63 18.46 8.99
CA SER A 120 -12.15 19.81 9.25
C SER A 120 -12.54 20.53 7.95
N GLY A 121 -11.88 20.24 6.84
CA GLY A 121 -12.20 20.75 5.52
C GLY A 121 -13.53 20.25 4.95
N LEU A 122 -14.07 19.11 5.44
CA LEU A 122 -15.40 18.63 5.02
C LEU A 122 -16.53 19.60 5.38
N THR A 123 -16.36 20.38 6.46
CA THR A 123 -17.37 21.28 6.98
C THR A 123 -17.09 22.76 6.71
N ALA A 124 -16.14 23.04 5.79
CA ALA A 124 -15.82 24.44 5.42
C ALA A 124 -17.05 25.14 4.79
N GLU A 125 -17.26 26.39 5.19
CA GLU A 125 -18.38 27.22 4.74
C GLU A 125 -17.95 28.23 3.67
N PRO A 126 -18.81 28.54 2.67
CA PRO A 126 -20.11 27.92 2.41
C PRO A 126 -19.94 26.57 1.65
N PRO A 127 -20.64 25.50 2.04
CA PRO A 127 -20.56 24.22 1.34
C PRO A 127 -21.33 24.27 0.03
N VAL A 128 -20.72 23.81 -1.05
CA VAL A 128 -21.40 23.55 -2.33
C VAL A 128 -22.07 22.17 -2.28
N LYS A 129 -21.34 21.20 -1.68
CA LYS A 129 -21.78 19.80 -1.53
C LYS A 129 -22.44 19.58 -0.17
N LYS A 130 -23.54 18.81 -0.14
CA LYS A 130 -24.40 18.68 1.04
C LYS A 130 -24.18 17.40 1.87
N ASN A 131 -23.93 16.28 1.23
CA ASN A 131 -23.89 14.97 1.90
C ASN A 131 -22.44 14.54 2.14
N LYS A 132 -21.82 15.09 3.18
CA LYS A 132 -20.40 14.81 3.49
C LYS A 132 -20.28 13.77 4.59
N THR A 133 -19.37 12.81 4.39
CA THR A 133 -19.15 11.71 5.35
C THR A 133 -17.66 11.55 5.66
N ALA A 134 -17.34 11.40 6.94
CA ALA A 134 -16.03 10.97 7.42
C ALA A 134 -16.06 9.48 7.74
N VAL A 135 -15.21 8.68 7.12
CA VAL A 135 -15.06 7.24 7.37
C VAL A 135 -13.79 7.04 8.20
N ILE A 136 -13.92 6.58 9.45
CA ILE A 136 -12.86 6.67 10.44
C ILE A 136 -12.57 5.30 11.06
N ASN A 137 -11.31 4.88 11.02
CA ASN A 137 -10.80 3.72 11.76
C ASN A 137 -10.78 4.02 13.25
N ILE A 138 -11.74 3.44 13.98
CA ILE A 138 -11.87 3.69 15.42
C ILE A 138 -10.87 2.88 16.26
N ASP A 139 -10.24 1.85 15.69
CA ASP A 139 -9.22 1.05 16.37
C ASP A 139 -7.88 1.80 16.47
N ASP A 140 -7.65 2.79 15.61
CA ASP A 140 -6.46 3.61 15.70
C ASP A 140 -6.45 4.42 17.00
N PRO A 141 -5.33 4.46 17.75
CA PRO A 141 -5.21 5.22 18.99
C PRO A 141 -5.50 6.72 18.85
N HIS A 142 -5.33 7.28 17.65
CA HIS A 142 -5.51 8.71 17.33
C HIS A 142 -6.84 9.01 16.63
N ALA A 143 -7.78 8.05 16.63
CA ALA A 143 -9.11 8.25 16.06
C ALA A 143 -9.85 9.43 16.67
N ASP A 144 -9.68 9.66 17.98
CA ASP A 144 -10.36 10.73 18.71
C ASP A 144 -9.97 12.13 18.23
N GLU A 145 -8.71 12.33 17.82
CA GLU A 145 -8.25 13.59 17.24
C GLU A 145 -8.91 13.87 15.89
N ILE A 146 -9.10 12.84 15.08
CA ILE A 146 -9.78 12.94 13.79
C ILE A 146 -11.30 13.16 13.98
N LEU A 147 -11.91 12.43 14.90
CA LEU A 147 -13.33 12.62 15.27
C LEU A 147 -13.63 14.05 15.73
N LYS A 148 -12.76 14.64 16.54
CA LYS A 148 -12.89 16.03 16.99
C LYS A 148 -12.74 17.06 15.87
N ALA A 149 -12.06 16.70 14.78
CA ALA A 149 -11.79 17.62 13.67
C ALA A 149 -12.97 17.74 12.71
N THR A 150 -13.97 16.88 12.77
CA THR A 150 -15.12 16.91 11.86
C THR A 150 -16.44 17.09 12.59
N SER A 151 -17.40 17.75 11.93
CA SER A 151 -18.80 17.86 12.38
C SER A 151 -19.81 17.32 11.35
N CYS A 152 -19.34 16.68 10.29
CA CYS A 152 -20.20 16.01 9.31
C CYS A 152 -20.65 14.62 9.82
N LYS A 153 -21.42 13.90 8.99
CA LYS A 153 -21.75 12.50 9.25
C LYS A 153 -20.49 11.67 9.42
N VAL A 154 -20.43 10.88 10.48
CA VAL A 154 -19.33 9.94 10.73
C VAL A 154 -19.83 8.51 10.53
N LEU A 155 -19.00 7.70 9.89
CA LEU A 155 -19.12 6.26 9.80
C LEU A 155 -17.82 5.66 10.33
N THR A 156 -17.90 4.93 11.44
CA THR A 156 -16.74 4.28 12.06
C THR A 156 -16.55 2.87 11.52
N TYR A 157 -15.29 2.41 11.45
CA TYR A 157 -14.99 1.02 11.15
C TYR A 157 -13.86 0.48 12.04
N GLY A 158 -13.84 -0.83 12.24
CA GLY A 158 -12.84 -1.51 13.06
C GLY A 158 -13.04 -3.00 13.16
N VAL A 159 -12.09 -3.69 13.77
CA VAL A 159 -12.14 -5.13 14.09
C VAL A 159 -12.02 -5.39 15.59
N GLU A 160 -11.47 -4.45 16.36
CA GLU A 160 -11.26 -4.57 17.81
C GLU A 160 -12.38 -3.89 18.59
N LYS A 161 -12.56 -2.58 18.39
CA LYS A 161 -13.58 -1.78 19.07
C LYS A 161 -14.95 -1.97 18.42
N ASP A 162 -16.00 -1.58 19.13
CA ASP A 162 -17.34 -1.48 18.58
C ASP A 162 -17.43 -0.32 17.59
N ALA A 163 -17.88 -0.59 16.37
CA ALA A 163 -17.87 0.32 15.23
C ALA A 163 -19.13 0.13 14.38
N ASP A 164 -19.50 1.14 13.58
CA ASP A 164 -20.63 1.05 12.64
C ASP A 164 -20.39 -0.05 11.59
N LEU A 165 -19.16 -0.25 11.16
CA LEU A 165 -18.74 -1.37 10.33
C LEU A 165 -17.77 -2.24 11.13
N LYS A 166 -18.24 -3.36 11.63
CA LYS A 166 -17.47 -4.29 12.45
C LYS A 166 -16.99 -5.47 11.61
N GLY A 167 -15.67 -5.61 11.48
CA GLY A 167 -15.05 -6.84 10.98
C GLY A 167 -14.96 -7.90 12.10
N SER A 168 -15.33 -9.14 11.82
CA SER A 168 -15.30 -10.25 12.77
C SER A 168 -15.00 -11.58 12.07
N ASN A 169 -14.78 -12.66 12.85
CA ASN A 169 -14.51 -14.01 12.34
C ASN A 169 -13.36 -14.04 11.31
N LEU A 170 -12.29 -13.26 11.58
CA LEU A 170 -11.17 -13.06 10.66
C LEU A 170 -10.38 -14.36 10.44
N GLN A 171 -10.22 -14.75 9.19
CA GLN A 171 -9.36 -15.83 8.74
C GLN A 171 -8.36 -15.26 7.74
N VAL A 172 -7.14 -15.01 8.19
CA VAL A 172 -6.05 -14.42 7.38
C VAL A 172 -5.07 -15.54 7.04
N GLY A 173 -5.11 -15.99 5.78
CA GLY A 173 -4.20 -17.00 5.24
C GLY A 173 -3.03 -16.38 4.49
N LEU A 174 -2.16 -17.23 3.91
CA LEU A 174 -1.01 -16.77 3.12
C LEU A 174 -1.39 -16.14 1.78
N LYS A 175 -2.53 -16.55 1.20
CA LYS A 175 -2.93 -16.16 -0.16
C LYS A 175 -4.29 -15.46 -0.23
N SER A 176 -5.09 -15.53 0.82
CA SER A 176 -6.42 -14.93 0.86
C SER A 176 -6.82 -14.61 2.28
N SER A 177 -7.84 -13.79 2.43
CA SER A 177 -8.48 -13.52 3.72
C SER A 177 -10.00 -13.64 3.62
N SER A 178 -10.63 -14.08 4.70
CA SER A 178 -12.10 -14.10 4.85
C SER A 178 -12.48 -13.47 6.16
N PHE A 179 -13.58 -12.74 6.19
CA PHE A 179 -14.12 -12.15 7.41
C PHE A 179 -15.59 -11.76 7.23
N ASP A 180 -16.30 -11.65 8.34
CA ASP A 180 -17.65 -11.14 8.34
C ASP A 180 -17.64 -9.63 8.56
N VAL A 181 -18.48 -8.90 7.83
CA VAL A 181 -18.77 -7.48 8.05
C VAL A 181 -20.19 -7.34 8.55
N VAL A 182 -20.35 -6.73 9.71
CA VAL A 182 -21.64 -6.45 10.31
C VAL A 182 -21.78 -4.96 10.59
N GLY A 183 -22.89 -4.38 10.19
CA GLY A 183 -23.22 -2.98 10.41
C GLY A 183 -24.69 -2.69 10.13
N PRO A 184 -25.13 -1.43 10.32
CA PRO A 184 -26.55 -1.08 10.20
C PRO A 184 -27.11 -1.22 8.77
N PHE A 185 -26.23 -1.34 7.78
CA PHE A 185 -26.59 -1.44 6.34
C PHE A 185 -25.96 -2.64 5.64
N VAL A 186 -25.14 -3.43 6.34
CA VAL A 186 -24.42 -4.57 5.77
C VAL A 186 -24.34 -5.72 6.77
N SER A 187 -24.57 -6.93 6.29
CA SER A 187 -24.28 -8.17 7.02
C SER A 187 -23.88 -9.21 5.99
N VAL A 188 -22.57 -9.40 5.79
CA VAL A 188 -22.04 -10.24 4.72
C VAL A 188 -20.74 -10.90 5.16
N SER A 189 -20.50 -12.13 4.67
CA SER A 189 -19.22 -12.83 4.78
C SER A 189 -18.42 -12.60 3.50
N LEU A 190 -17.29 -11.96 3.62
CA LEU A 190 -16.42 -11.59 2.49
C LEU A 190 -15.28 -12.58 2.32
N HIS A 191 -14.93 -12.85 1.09
CA HIS A 191 -13.71 -13.52 0.70
C HIS A 191 -12.87 -12.63 -0.21
N MET A 192 -11.61 -12.39 0.15
CA MET A 192 -10.69 -11.51 -0.58
C MET A 192 -9.52 -12.32 -1.13
N HIS A 193 -9.09 -11.99 -2.35
CA HIS A 193 -7.84 -12.50 -2.93
C HIS A 193 -6.59 -11.75 -2.44
N ILE A 194 -6.75 -10.72 -1.63
CA ILE A 194 -5.66 -10.04 -0.93
C ILE A 194 -5.58 -10.52 0.51
N THR A 195 -4.39 -10.50 1.09
CA THR A 195 -4.14 -11.06 2.41
C THR A 195 -3.55 -10.03 3.37
N GLY A 196 -3.55 -10.37 4.66
CA GLY A 196 -3.06 -9.53 5.74
C GLY A 196 -4.15 -8.74 6.46
N LEU A 197 -4.02 -8.64 7.79
CA LEU A 197 -4.98 -7.93 8.63
C LEU A 197 -5.17 -6.46 8.20
N PHE A 198 -4.08 -5.80 7.76
CA PHE A 198 -4.15 -4.43 7.27
C PHE A 198 -5.06 -4.31 6.03
N ASN A 199 -5.18 -5.34 5.18
CA ASN A 199 -6.10 -5.34 4.04
C ASN A 199 -7.55 -5.56 4.46
N VAL A 200 -7.81 -6.22 5.58
CA VAL A 200 -9.16 -6.23 6.19
C VAL A 200 -9.57 -4.80 6.55
N TYR A 201 -8.69 -4.04 7.24
CA TYR A 201 -8.95 -2.62 7.54
C TYR A 201 -9.12 -1.76 6.28
N ASN A 202 -8.26 -1.93 5.27
CA ASN A 202 -8.36 -1.20 4.00
C ASN A 202 -9.70 -1.48 3.29
N THR A 203 -10.16 -2.74 3.34
CA THR A 203 -11.44 -3.15 2.74
C THR A 203 -12.63 -2.59 3.53
N LEU A 204 -12.60 -2.64 4.87
CA LEU A 204 -13.64 -1.99 5.70
C LEU A 204 -13.74 -0.49 5.43
N ALA A 205 -12.60 0.20 5.30
CA ALA A 205 -12.55 1.61 4.92
C ALA A 205 -13.20 1.87 3.57
N ALA A 206 -12.90 1.01 2.57
CA ALA A 206 -13.44 1.13 1.22
C ALA A 206 -14.95 0.84 1.17
N ILE A 207 -15.42 -0.16 1.92
CA ILE A 207 -16.86 -0.46 2.09
C ILE A 207 -17.59 0.77 2.66
N GLY A 208 -17.02 1.37 3.72
CA GLY A 208 -17.59 2.56 4.34
C GLY A 208 -17.67 3.75 3.38
N ALA A 209 -16.63 3.97 2.58
CA ALA A 209 -16.60 5.03 1.59
C ALA A 209 -17.60 4.79 0.45
N ALA A 210 -17.66 3.59 -0.10
CA ALA A 210 -18.60 3.23 -1.17
C ALA A 210 -20.06 3.34 -0.70
N HIS A 211 -20.35 2.88 0.52
CA HIS A 211 -21.68 3.05 1.11
C HIS A 211 -22.05 4.53 1.33
N ALA A 212 -21.09 5.36 1.76
CA ALA A 212 -21.31 6.80 1.92
C ALA A 212 -21.71 7.48 0.61
N GLU A 213 -21.21 6.96 -0.52
CA GLU A 213 -21.55 7.39 -1.88
C GLU A 213 -22.81 6.70 -2.45
N GLY A 214 -23.48 5.85 -1.67
CA GLY A 214 -24.75 5.22 -2.03
C GLY A 214 -24.65 3.96 -2.88
N VAL A 215 -23.49 3.30 -2.90
CA VAL A 215 -23.34 2.02 -3.62
C VAL A 215 -24.05 0.90 -2.84
N ASP A 216 -24.81 0.09 -3.57
CA ASP A 216 -25.54 -1.03 -3.01
C ASP A 216 -24.62 -2.12 -2.45
N THR A 217 -25.04 -2.74 -1.34
CA THR A 217 -24.24 -3.76 -0.61
C THR A 217 -23.90 -4.97 -1.50
N ASP A 218 -24.82 -5.42 -2.35
CA ASP A 218 -24.57 -6.55 -3.26
C ASP A 218 -23.46 -6.25 -4.30
N VAL A 219 -23.38 -4.99 -4.73
CA VAL A 219 -22.30 -4.53 -5.65
C VAL A 219 -20.99 -4.49 -4.89
N ILE A 220 -21.00 -3.99 -3.64
CA ILE A 220 -19.80 -3.95 -2.78
C ILE A 220 -19.26 -5.36 -2.54
N ASP A 221 -20.12 -6.32 -2.17
CA ASP A 221 -19.73 -7.72 -1.95
C ASP A 221 -19.06 -8.31 -3.20
N LYS A 222 -19.72 -8.20 -4.34
CA LYS A 222 -19.18 -8.68 -5.61
C LYS A 222 -17.83 -8.04 -5.95
N ALA A 223 -17.71 -6.73 -5.80
CA ALA A 223 -16.49 -5.99 -6.09
C ALA A 223 -15.32 -6.43 -5.19
N VAL A 224 -15.55 -6.64 -3.90
CA VAL A 224 -14.51 -7.13 -2.98
C VAL A 224 -14.01 -8.52 -3.40
N GLN A 225 -14.89 -9.41 -3.85
CA GLN A 225 -14.53 -10.75 -4.31
C GLN A 225 -13.76 -10.74 -5.65
N THR A 226 -13.92 -9.72 -6.48
CA THR A 226 -13.22 -9.57 -7.76
C THR A 226 -11.97 -8.70 -7.69
N PHE A 227 -11.63 -8.18 -6.51
CA PHE A 227 -10.42 -7.39 -6.30
C PHE A 227 -9.22 -8.29 -5.99
N TYR A 228 -8.22 -8.32 -6.86
CA TYR A 228 -7.08 -9.23 -6.73
C TYR A 228 -5.82 -8.60 -6.12
N SER A 229 -5.47 -7.39 -6.50
CA SER A 229 -4.25 -6.75 -5.98
C SER A 229 -4.18 -5.26 -6.31
N VAL A 230 -3.28 -4.59 -5.63
CA VAL A 230 -2.74 -3.28 -6.06
C VAL A 230 -1.31 -3.53 -6.51
N PRO A 231 -0.92 -3.11 -7.72
CA PRO A 231 0.42 -3.35 -8.21
C PRO A 231 1.50 -2.92 -7.21
N GLY A 232 2.37 -3.87 -6.84
CA GLY A 232 3.49 -3.64 -5.93
C GLY A 232 3.14 -3.26 -4.49
N ARG A 233 1.94 -3.55 -4.01
CA ARG A 233 1.52 -3.32 -2.62
C ARG A 233 1.13 -4.63 -1.95
N PHE A 234 2.12 -5.32 -1.40
CA PHE A 234 1.98 -6.67 -0.85
C PHE A 234 1.24 -7.58 -1.83
N GLU A 235 1.62 -7.46 -3.11
CA GLU A 235 0.97 -8.10 -4.25
C GLU A 235 1.34 -9.57 -4.31
N LEU A 236 0.33 -10.44 -4.28
CA LEU A 236 0.53 -11.87 -4.45
C LEU A 236 0.77 -12.21 -5.92
N VAL A 237 1.82 -12.99 -6.17
CA VAL A 237 2.13 -13.54 -7.49
C VAL A 237 1.77 -15.02 -7.52
N GLU A 238 0.71 -15.34 -8.28
CA GLU A 238 0.24 -16.71 -8.48
C GLU A 238 0.80 -17.27 -9.80
N ALA A 239 1.49 -18.40 -9.71
CA ALA A 239 2.00 -19.18 -10.83
C ALA A 239 1.81 -20.70 -10.60
N GLY A 240 0.93 -21.08 -9.65
CA GLY A 240 0.60 -22.45 -9.30
C GLY A 240 1.62 -23.13 -8.38
N GLN A 241 2.40 -22.38 -7.63
CA GLN A 241 3.29 -22.84 -6.57
C GLN A 241 2.51 -23.05 -5.25
N ASP A 242 3.09 -23.80 -4.31
CA ASP A 242 2.52 -24.15 -3.00
C ASP A 242 3.04 -23.30 -1.82
N PHE A 243 3.79 -22.25 -2.13
CA PHE A 243 4.24 -21.20 -1.22
C PHE A 243 3.72 -19.83 -1.70
N ALA A 244 3.80 -18.81 -0.84
CA ALA A 244 3.40 -17.47 -1.23
C ALA A 244 4.58 -16.69 -1.84
N ILE A 245 4.35 -15.98 -2.94
CA ILE A 245 5.27 -14.97 -3.49
C ILE A 245 4.59 -13.61 -3.35
N VAL A 246 5.26 -12.68 -2.71
CA VAL A 246 4.76 -11.33 -2.45
C VAL A 246 5.73 -10.32 -3.03
N VAL A 247 5.23 -9.39 -3.84
CA VAL A 247 5.99 -8.26 -4.39
C VAL A 247 5.53 -6.97 -3.69
N ASP A 248 6.47 -6.19 -3.16
CA ASP A 248 6.17 -4.97 -2.42
C ASP A 248 7.15 -3.82 -2.72
N TYR A 249 6.65 -2.59 -2.65
CA TYR A 249 7.42 -1.35 -2.88
C TYR A 249 8.26 -0.92 -1.66
N SER A 250 8.55 -1.80 -0.76
CA SER A 250 9.30 -1.54 0.48
C SER A 250 10.78 -1.26 0.18
N HIS A 251 11.14 0.01 0.02
CA HIS A 251 12.47 0.51 -0.30
C HIS A 251 13.08 1.42 0.78
N THR A 252 12.41 1.54 1.93
CA THR A 252 12.88 2.26 3.12
C THR A 252 12.95 1.33 4.32
N PRO A 253 13.73 1.66 5.38
CA PRO A 253 13.79 0.85 6.60
C PRO A 253 12.41 0.55 7.18
N ASP A 254 11.59 1.57 7.43
CA ASP A 254 10.25 1.45 8.00
C ASP A 254 9.32 0.58 7.13
N SER A 255 9.32 0.78 5.81
CA SER A 255 8.47 0.00 4.91
C SER A 255 8.89 -1.47 4.84
N LEU A 256 10.21 -1.76 4.83
CA LEU A 256 10.71 -3.14 4.84
C LEU A 256 10.37 -3.86 6.15
N GLU A 257 10.54 -3.18 7.29
CA GLU A 257 10.15 -3.74 8.59
C GLU A 257 8.65 -4.05 8.64
N LYS A 258 7.80 -3.14 8.16
CA LYS A 258 6.34 -3.34 8.09
C LYS A 258 5.98 -4.51 7.17
N ALA A 259 6.58 -4.63 5.99
CA ALA A 259 6.32 -5.74 5.09
C ALA A 259 6.73 -7.09 5.71
N LEU A 260 7.90 -7.16 6.33
CA LEU A 260 8.40 -8.38 6.99
C LEU A 260 7.57 -8.75 8.22
N THR A 261 7.21 -7.79 9.07
CA THR A 261 6.35 -8.04 10.25
C THR A 261 4.95 -8.46 9.84
N THR A 262 4.41 -7.89 8.75
CA THR A 262 3.16 -8.32 8.13
C THR A 262 3.27 -9.77 7.64
N ALA A 263 4.30 -10.10 6.88
CA ALA A 263 4.55 -11.47 6.43
C ALA A 263 4.66 -12.44 7.62
N ARG A 264 5.33 -12.05 8.69
CA ARG A 264 5.49 -12.87 9.91
C ARG A 264 4.15 -13.09 10.64
N ALA A 265 3.27 -12.08 10.67
CA ALA A 265 1.94 -12.20 11.28
C ALA A 265 1.04 -13.24 10.58
N MET A 266 1.31 -13.56 9.31
CA MET A 266 0.63 -14.60 8.55
C MET A 266 1.09 -16.01 8.92
N LYS A 267 2.05 -16.14 9.84
CA LYS A 267 2.59 -17.41 10.38
C LYS A 267 3.13 -18.37 9.32
N PRO A 268 3.98 -17.90 8.38
CA PRO A 268 4.63 -18.78 7.43
C PRO A 268 5.62 -19.72 8.13
N ASN A 269 6.02 -20.79 7.44
CA ASN A 269 7.12 -21.64 7.90
C ASN A 269 8.43 -20.87 7.91
N ARG A 270 8.78 -20.22 6.80
CA ARG A 270 9.95 -19.32 6.66
C ARG A 270 9.59 -18.08 5.85
N ILE A 271 10.35 -17.00 6.08
CA ILE A 271 10.36 -15.82 5.23
C ILE A 271 11.70 -15.75 4.51
N ILE A 272 11.68 -15.86 3.19
CA ILE A 272 12.82 -15.63 2.31
C ILE A 272 12.61 -14.23 1.71
N THR A 273 13.53 -13.29 1.95
CA THR A 273 13.34 -11.94 1.44
C THR A 273 14.43 -11.55 0.45
N VAL A 274 14.02 -11.11 -0.74
CA VAL A 274 14.90 -10.54 -1.78
C VAL A 274 14.76 -9.02 -1.71
N PHE A 275 15.85 -8.31 -1.44
CA PHE A 275 15.80 -6.86 -1.28
C PHE A 275 17.14 -6.20 -1.62
N GLY A 276 17.09 -4.92 -1.92
CA GLY A 276 18.26 -4.11 -2.23
C GLY A 276 18.01 -2.63 -1.97
N CYS A 277 19.00 -1.80 -2.30
CA CYS A 277 18.91 -0.35 -2.20
C CYS A 277 19.27 0.30 -3.53
N GLY A 278 18.62 1.43 -3.82
CA GLY A 278 18.96 2.24 -4.99
C GLY A 278 20.25 3.02 -4.81
N GLY A 279 20.98 3.24 -5.92
CA GLY A 279 22.09 4.18 -6.02
C GLY A 279 21.61 5.63 -6.15
N ASP A 280 22.52 6.59 -5.94
CA ASP A 280 22.26 8.03 -5.95
C ASP A 280 21.13 8.44 -4.99
N ARG A 281 21.08 7.78 -3.85
CA ARG A 281 20.09 7.95 -2.77
C ARG A 281 20.80 7.94 -1.41
N ASP A 282 20.02 8.13 -0.36
CA ASP A 282 20.50 8.07 1.02
C ASP A 282 21.20 6.72 1.31
N ARG A 283 22.52 6.78 1.53
CA ARG A 283 23.34 5.61 1.82
C ARG A 283 23.18 5.13 3.25
N THR A 284 22.78 6.00 4.17
CA THR A 284 22.68 5.65 5.61
C THR A 284 21.63 4.57 5.85
N LYS A 285 20.62 4.46 4.99
CA LYS A 285 19.59 3.43 5.08
C LYS A 285 20.07 2.02 4.72
N ARG A 286 21.18 1.87 3.96
CA ARG A 286 21.65 0.59 3.43
C ARG A 286 21.93 -0.43 4.54
N PRO A 287 22.82 -0.16 5.51
CA PRO A 287 23.05 -1.09 6.61
C PRO A 287 21.83 -1.26 7.53
N ILE A 288 21.00 -0.23 7.68
CA ILE A 288 19.77 -0.31 8.48
C ILE A 288 18.80 -1.32 7.87
N MET A 289 18.55 -1.26 6.56
CA MET A 289 17.70 -2.22 5.84
C MET A 289 18.27 -3.64 5.91
N GLY A 290 19.60 -3.78 5.80
CA GLY A 290 20.29 -5.06 6.01
C GLY A 290 20.02 -5.65 7.39
N GLY A 291 20.14 -4.85 8.44
CA GLY A 291 19.84 -5.26 9.82
C GLY A 291 18.39 -5.68 10.03
N ILE A 292 17.43 -4.93 9.46
CA ILE A 292 16.01 -5.24 9.52
C ILE A 292 15.72 -6.59 8.82
N ALA A 293 16.27 -6.80 7.64
CA ALA A 293 16.09 -8.06 6.92
C ALA A 293 16.63 -9.26 7.71
N ALA A 294 17.82 -9.14 8.33
CA ALA A 294 18.39 -10.18 9.19
C ALA A 294 17.54 -10.43 10.44
N GLN A 295 16.94 -9.40 11.01
CA GLN A 295 16.12 -9.52 12.22
C GLN A 295 14.80 -10.25 11.97
N TYR A 296 14.10 -9.98 10.85
CA TYR A 296 12.73 -10.39 10.63
C TYR A 296 12.55 -11.50 9.57
N ALA A 297 13.50 -11.67 8.62
CA ALA A 297 13.47 -12.78 7.67
C ALA A 297 14.28 -13.98 8.20
N ASP A 298 13.97 -15.18 7.71
CA ASP A 298 14.73 -16.39 7.99
C ASP A 298 15.94 -16.51 7.05
N ILE A 299 15.76 -16.10 5.78
CA ILE A 299 16.80 -16.10 4.75
C ILE A 299 16.76 -14.77 3.99
N PRO A 300 17.56 -13.77 4.40
CA PRO A 300 17.74 -12.56 3.60
C PRO A 300 18.64 -12.82 2.39
N ILE A 301 18.23 -12.36 1.22
CA ILE A 301 18.97 -12.38 -0.05
C ILE A 301 19.18 -10.94 -0.48
N VAL A 302 20.41 -10.46 -0.38
CA VAL A 302 20.79 -9.10 -0.78
C VAL A 302 21.06 -9.05 -2.27
N THR A 303 20.47 -8.09 -2.96
CA THR A 303 20.60 -7.93 -4.41
C THR A 303 20.65 -6.47 -4.84
N SER A 304 20.85 -6.23 -6.15
CA SER A 304 20.73 -4.89 -6.74
C SER A 304 19.27 -4.48 -6.88
N ASP A 305 19.01 -3.20 -6.73
CA ASP A 305 17.75 -2.53 -7.07
C ASP A 305 17.96 -1.69 -8.35
N ASN A 306 17.85 -0.36 -8.28
CA ASN A 306 18.23 0.58 -9.34
C ASN A 306 19.62 1.18 -8.99
N PRO A 307 20.74 0.63 -9.43
CA PRO A 307 22.08 1.13 -9.05
C PRO A 307 22.38 2.52 -9.63
N ARG A 308 21.72 2.93 -10.72
CA ARG A 308 21.92 4.22 -11.38
C ARG A 308 23.39 4.42 -11.74
N SER A 309 24.03 5.50 -11.24
CA SER A 309 25.43 5.79 -11.55
C SER A 309 26.42 5.06 -10.63
N GLU A 310 25.96 4.49 -9.50
CA GLU A 310 26.82 3.78 -8.54
C GLU A 310 27.11 2.34 -8.99
N ASP A 311 28.22 1.80 -8.48
CA ASP A 311 28.58 0.39 -8.63
C ASP A 311 27.59 -0.49 -7.82
N PRO A 312 26.86 -1.42 -8.45
CA PRO A 312 25.91 -2.27 -7.75
C PRO A 312 26.58 -3.19 -6.70
N GLU A 313 27.80 -3.66 -6.95
CA GLU A 313 28.52 -4.48 -5.96
C GLU A 313 28.84 -3.69 -4.70
N PHE A 314 29.19 -2.40 -4.86
CA PHE A 314 29.44 -1.52 -3.73
C PHE A 314 28.18 -1.28 -2.89
N ILE A 315 27.04 -1.00 -3.55
CA ILE A 315 25.75 -0.82 -2.84
C ILE A 315 25.40 -2.08 -2.05
N VAL A 316 25.48 -3.24 -2.70
CA VAL A 316 25.19 -4.55 -2.09
C VAL A 316 26.09 -4.82 -0.90
N SER A 317 27.39 -4.50 -0.97
CA SER A 317 28.33 -4.69 0.14
C SER A 317 27.98 -3.86 1.38
N GLU A 318 27.46 -2.62 1.20
CA GLU A 318 27.01 -1.78 2.32
C GLU A 318 25.73 -2.34 2.99
N VAL A 319 24.81 -2.89 2.19
CA VAL A 319 23.60 -3.56 2.70
C VAL A 319 23.97 -4.85 3.44
N GLU A 320 24.86 -5.66 2.84
CA GLU A 320 25.34 -6.91 3.45
C GLU A 320 26.06 -6.65 4.79
N GLY A 321 26.81 -5.57 4.91
CA GLY A 321 27.42 -5.16 6.17
C GLY A 321 26.40 -5.07 7.31
N GLY A 322 25.22 -4.52 7.05
CA GLY A 322 24.11 -4.47 7.99
C GLY A 322 23.50 -5.84 8.29
N VAL A 323 23.35 -6.70 7.26
CA VAL A 323 22.89 -8.09 7.44
C VAL A 323 23.83 -8.83 8.39
N ARG A 324 25.12 -8.84 8.08
CA ARG A 324 26.15 -9.57 8.89
C ARG A 324 26.19 -9.12 10.34
N ALA A 325 26.01 -7.81 10.58
CA ALA A 325 26.03 -7.26 11.94
C ALA A 325 24.82 -7.71 12.79
N ALA A 326 23.72 -8.13 12.18
CA ALA A 326 22.46 -8.48 12.84
C ALA A 326 22.06 -9.95 12.69
N LEU A 327 22.85 -10.77 11.98
CA LEU A 327 22.56 -12.20 11.83
C LEU A 327 22.50 -12.91 13.18
N LYS A 328 21.52 -13.78 13.32
CA LYS A 328 21.40 -14.71 14.46
C LYS A 328 22.32 -15.91 14.25
N GLU A 329 22.70 -16.55 15.34
CA GLU A 329 23.53 -17.76 15.28
C GLU A 329 22.86 -18.83 14.38
N GLY A 330 23.61 -19.33 13.39
CA GLY A 330 23.12 -20.34 12.42
C GLY A 330 22.21 -19.81 11.31
N GLN A 331 21.86 -18.53 11.31
CA GLN A 331 21.04 -17.94 10.25
C GLN A 331 21.85 -17.81 8.96
N ARG A 332 21.24 -18.23 7.83
CA ARG A 332 21.81 -18.09 6.48
C ARG A 332 21.43 -16.76 5.86
N HIS A 333 22.31 -16.23 5.02
CA HIS A 333 22.00 -15.16 4.09
C HIS A 333 22.71 -15.44 2.76
N GLU A 334 22.21 -14.82 1.70
CA GLU A 334 22.80 -14.91 0.35
C GLU A 334 23.08 -13.49 -0.17
N VAL A 335 24.08 -13.38 -1.03
CA VAL A 335 24.42 -12.14 -1.73
C VAL A 335 24.51 -12.46 -3.20
N ILE A 336 23.55 -11.94 -3.97
CA ILE A 336 23.44 -12.19 -5.40
C ILE A 336 23.14 -10.86 -6.09
N VAL A 337 24.14 -10.23 -6.68
CA VAL A 337 24.03 -8.88 -7.26
C VAL A 337 22.99 -8.82 -8.38
N ASP A 338 22.94 -9.82 -9.24
CA ASP A 338 21.92 -9.92 -10.30
C ASP A 338 20.55 -10.23 -9.68
N ARG A 339 19.61 -9.27 -9.80
CA ARG A 339 18.29 -9.37 -9.19
C ARG A 339 17.46 -10.53 -9.75
N ARG A 340 17.57 -10.83 -11.04
CA ARG A 340 16.88 -11.99 -11.63
C ARG A 340 17.35 -13.28 -10.98
N GLN A 341 18.66 -13.47 -10.86
CA GLN A 341 19.23 -14.65 -10.21
C GLN A 341 18.87 -14.72 -8.72
N ALA A 342 18.81 -13.58 -8.03
CA ALA A 342 18.39 -13.53 -6.63
C ALA A 342 16.93 -13.99 -6.44
N ILE A 343 16.02 -13.55 -7.31
CA ILE A 343 14.61 -13.98 -7.32
C ILE A 343 14.50 -15.48 -7.63
N TYR A 344 15.23 -15.96 -8.67
CA TYR A 344 15.29 -17.39 -9.01
C TYR A 344 15.78 -18.23 -7.83
N LYS A 345 16.84 -17.77 -7.14
CA LYS A 345 17.38 -18.45 -5.97
C LYS A 345 16.37 -18.52 -4.82
N ALA A 346 15.67 -17.43 -4.54
CA ALA A 346 14.64 -17.40 -3.52
C ALA A 346 13.51 -18.42 -3.79
N ILE A 347 13.08 -18.50 -5.04
CA ILE A 347 12.02 -19.42 -5.47
C ILE A 347 12.50 -20.89 -5.48
N GLU A 348 13.76 -21.12 -5.87
CA GLU A 348 14.37 -22.47 -5.85
C GLU A 348 14.42 -23.09 -4.44
N ILE A 349 14.69 -22.27 -3.41
CA ILE A 349 14.86 -22.75 -2.03
C ILE A 349 13.57 -22.69 -1.20
N ALA A 350 12.50 -22.14 -1.76
CA ALA A 350 11.21 -22.05 -1.09
C ALA A 350 10.53 -23.41 -0.99
N GLU A 351 9.88 -23.65 0.12
CA GLU A 351 9.14 -24.87 0.44
C GLU A 351 7.66 -24.55 0.71
N PRO A 352 6.77 -25.56 0.68
CA PRO A 352 5.36 -25.34 0.99
C PRO A 352 5.13 -24.62 2.31
N GLY A 353 4.32 -23.56 2.29
CA GLY A 353 4.03 -22.75 3.47
C GLY A 353 5.04 -21.63 3.76
N ASP A 354 6.07 -21.45 2.93
CA ASP A 354 6.97 -20.30 3.00
C ASP A 354 6.36 -19.05 2.39
N ILE A 355 6.95 -17.88 2.72
CA ILE A 355 6.75 -16.62 2.01
C ILE A 355 8.07 -16.20 1.36
N VAL A 356 8.06 -15.98 0.04
CA VAL A 356 9.10 -15.26 -0.69
C VAL A 356 8.66 -13.80 -0.82
N LEU A 357 9.29 -12.90 -0.08
CA LEU A 357 9.02 -11.46 -0.16
C LEU A 357 10.07 -10.79 -1.05
N ILE A 358 9.64 -10.27 -2.20
CA ILE A 358 10.47 -9.51 -3.14
C ILE A 358 10.19 -8.03 -2.91
N ALA A 359 11.13 -7.33 -2.26
CA ALA A 359 10.96 -5.96 -1.81
C ALA A 359 11.83 -4.97 -2.60
N GLY A 360 11.34 -3.74 -2.72
CA GLY A 360 12.05 -2.59 -3.29
C GLY A 360 11.33 -1.97 -4.48
N LYS A 361 11.15 -2.72 -5.57
CA LYS A 361 10.64 -2.20 -6.84
C LYS A 361 9.11 -2.11 -6.90
N GLY A 362 8.41 -3.05 -6.26
CA GLY A 362 6.95 -3.08 -6.25
C GLY A 362 6.35 -3.05 -7.65
N HIS A 363 5.68 -1.95 -8.01
CA HIS A 363 5.02 -1.77 -9.32
C HIS A 363 5.98 -1.40 -10.46
N GLU A 364 7.25 -1.05 -10.17
CA GLU A 364 8.22 -0.67 -11.21
C GLU A 364 8.45 -1.82 -12.20
N THR A 365 8.38 -1.50 -13.49
CA THR A 365 8.61 -2.44 -14.61
C THR A 365 9.96 -2.21 -15.29
N TYR A 366 10.89 -1.54 -14.62
CA TYR A 366 12.19 -1.19 -15.16
C TYR A 366 13.30 -1.31 -14.12
N GLN A 367 14.55 -1.43 -14.59
CA GLN A 367 15.75 -1.27 -13.77
C GLN A 367 16.66 -0.22 -14.40
N ILE A 368 17.10 0.76 -13.59
CA ILE A 368 17.97 1.85 -14.01
C ILE A 368 19.42 1.45 -13.72
N LEU A 369 20.17 1.20 -14.78
CA LEU A 369 21.60 0.88 -14.76
C LEU A 369 22.41 2.10 -15.18
N LYS A 370 23.74 2.04 -15.03
CA LYS A 370 24.65 3.11 -15.44
C LYS A 370 24.56 3.43 -16.93
N ASP A 371 24.36 2.41 -17.76
CA ASP A 371 24.36 2.52 -19.21
C ASP A 371 22.95 2.66 -19.81
N GLY A 372 21.91 2.77 -18.99
CA GLY A 372 20.53 2.97 -19.42
C GLY A 372 19.49 2.23 -18.57
N THR A 373 18.25 2.34 -19.02
CA THR A 373 17.12 1.69 -18.37
C THR A 373 16.72 0.44 -19.16
N ILE A 374 16.54 -0.68 -18.47
CA ILE A 374 16.07 -1.94 -19.05
C ILE A 374 14.70 -2.30 -18.51
N HIS A 375 13.94 -3.10 -19.25
CA HIS A 375 12.71 -3.71 -18.73
C HIS A 375 13.04 -4.73 -17.65
N PHE A 376 12.39 -4.62 -16.49
CA PHE A 376 12.55 -5.53 -15.38
C PHE A 376 11.36 -5.43 -14.43
N ASP A 377 10.54 -6.45 -14.39
CA ASP A 377 9.38 -6.57 -13.51
C ASP A 377 9.56 -7.78 -12.58
N ASP A 378 9.59 -7.53 -11.27
CA ASP A 378 9.75 -8.58 -10.26
C ASP A 378 8.69 -9.68 -10.38
N ARG A 379 7.46 -9.33 -10.78
CA ARG A 379 6.33 -10.26 -10.92
C ARG A 379 6.51 -11.20 -12.12
N GLU A 380 6.98 -10.65 -13.25
CA GLU A 380 7.29 -11.45 -14.44
C GLU A 380 8.43 -12.43 -14.16
N VAL A 381 9.51 -11.93 -13.56
CA VAL A 381 10.67 -12.75 -13.18
C VAL A 381 10.27 -13.86 -12.22
N ALA A 382 9.41 -13.57 -11.24
CA ALA A 382 8.93 -14.57 -10.29
C ALA A 382 8.07 -15.64 -10.98
N ARG A 383 7.16 -15.26 -11.91
CA ARG A 383 6.37 -16.24 -12.68
C ARG A 383 7.23 -17.12 -13.56
N ASP A 384 8.25 -16.54 -14.21
CA ASP A 384 9.20 -17.29 -15.04
C ASP A 384 9.99 -18.29 -14.20
N ALA A 385 10.49 -17.88 -13.02
CA ALA A 385 11.23 -18.75 -12.12
C ALA A 385 10.37 -19.96 -11.63
N VAL A 386 9.08 -19.72 -11.29
CA VAL A 386 8.17 -20.81 -10.90
C VAL A 386 7.92 -21.75 -12.08
N ARG A 387 7.75 -21.24 -13.29
CA ARG A 387 7.56 -22.06 -14.49
C ARG A 387 8.75 -22.97 -14.73
N GLU A 388 9.97 -22.42 -14.73
CA GLU A 388 11.19 -23.20 -14.91
C GLU A 388 11.43 -24.24 -13.80
N LEU A 389 11.05 -23.91 -12.55
CA LEU A 389 11.14 -24.86 -11.43
C LEU A 389 10.25 -26.09 -11.65
N LYS A 390 9.07 -25.90 -12.24
CA LYS A 390 8.12 -26.99 -12.53
C LYS A 390 8.52 -27.86 -13.73
N GLU A 391 9.34 -27.36 -14.63
CA GLU A 391 9.82 -28.06 -15.82
C GLU A 391 11.04 -28.95 -15.51
N ARG A 392 11.68 -28.77 -14.34
CA ARG A 392 12.80 -29.60 -13.83
C ARG A 392 12.30 -30.84 -13.12
#